data_32073f2d502770ba572b61cd39aa2f44
#
_entry.id   32073f2d502770ba572b61cd39aa2f44
#
_cell.length_a   1.000
_cell.length_b   1.000
_cell.length_c   1.000
_cell.angle_alpha   90.00
_cell.angle_beta   90.00
_cell.angle_gamma   90.00
#
_symmetry.space_group_name_H-M   'P 1'
#
loop_
_entity.id
_entity.type
_entity.pdbx_description
1 polymer ?
#
loop_
_entity_poly.entity_id
_entity_poly.type
_entity_poly.pdbx_seq_one_letter_code
_entity_poly.pdbx_strand_id
1 'polypeptide(L)'
;MLELTMASVSGTDAGATAGMQMADAPSEPGAMLRVGRDRGACRLATPDDWLFVSRVHLEFLCGPEGTWQVTWLRGTHDDPSSEVRFALVGGAPQALPYGGTAKLPPGGAGEIVIQDRTGPCSVNVGFYHEA
;
A
#
# COMPACT_ATOMS: atom_id res chain seq x y z
N MET A 1 0.66 -9.46 -14.28
CA MET A 1 0.19 -8.08 -14.01
C MET A 1 -0.15 -7.92 -12.55
N LEU A 2 0.19 -6.82 -11.96
CA LEU A 2 -0.27 -6.45 -10.61
C LEU A 2 -1.34 -5.37 -10.74
N GLU A 3 -2.48 -5.61 -10.10
CA GLU A 3 -3.58 -4.64 -10.03
C GLU A 3 -3.72 -4.17 -8.59
N LEU A 4 -3.83 -2.86 -8.40
CA LEU A 4 -4.01 -2.23 -7.10
C LEU A 4 -5.29 -1.40 -7.10
N THR A 5 -6.03 -1.48 -5.99
CA THR A 5 -7.19 -0.64 -5.73
C THR A 5 -6.99 0.01 -4.37
N MET A 6 -6.99 1.33 -4.32
CA MET A 6 -6.76 2.08 -3.08
C MET A 6 -8.02 2.83 -2.67
N ALA A 7 -8.39 2.68 -1.40
CA ALA A 7 -9.47 3.45 -0.79
C ALA A 7 -8.93 4.20 0.43
N SER A 8 -9.23 5.49 0.50
CA SER A 8 -8.92 6.33 1.66
C SER A 8 -10.16 6.42 2.54
N VAL A 9 -10.05 5.96 3.78
CA VAL A 9 -11.19 5.84 4.70
C VAL A 9 -10.99 6.78 5.89
N SER A 10 -11.93 7.69 6.12
CA SER A 10 -11.85 8.64 7.22
C SER A 10 -12.13 8.02 8.59
N GLY A 11 -12.84 6.92 8.63
CA GLY A 11 -13.11 6.18 9.87
C GLY A 11 -14.11 6.82 10.83
N THR A 12 -14.55 8.04 10.58
CA THR A 12 -15.52 8.73 11.44
C THR A 12 -16.94 8.29 11.16
N ASP A 13 -17.23 7.92 9.92
CA ASP A 13 -18.51 7.35 9.51
C ASP A 13 -18.25 5.98 8.90
N ALA A 14 -19.05 5.00 9.30
CA ALA A 14 -18.92 3.64 8.79
C ALA A 14 -19.10 3.66 7.26
N GLY A 15 -18.08 3.26 6.54
CA GLY A 15 -18.08 3.23 5.08
C GLY A 15 -17.78 4.56 4.39
N ALA A 16 -17.40 5.60 5.15
CA ALA A 16 -16.99 6.87 4.56
C ALA A 16 -15.66 6.69 3.83
N THR A 17 -15.68 6.82 2.51
CA THR A 17 -14.51 6.69 1.66
C THR A 17 -14.21 8.04 1.02
N ALA A 18 -13.00 8.57 1.23
CA ALA A 18 -12.60 9.86 0.68
C ALA A 18 -12.29 9.79 -0.81
N GLY A 19 -12.05 8.59 -1.35
CA GLY A 19 -11.81 8.39 -2.76
C GLY A 19 -11.37 6.96 -3.05
N MET A 20 -11.49 6.57 -4.30
CA MET A 20 -11.08 5.26 -4.78
C MET A 20 -10.24 5.43 -6.03
N GLN A 21 -9.07 4.80 -6.06
CA GLN A 21 -8.15 4.87 -7.18
C GLN A 21 -7.69 3.48 -7.57
N MET A 22 -7.38 3.31 -8.83
CA MET A 22 -6.90 2.04 -9.37
C MET A 22 -5.64 2.26 -10.17
N ALA A 23 -4.71 1.31 -10.11
CA ALA A 23 -3.51 1.30 -10.92
C ALA A 23 -3.12 -0.14 -11.22
N ASP A 24 -2.44 -0.35 -12.33
CA ASP A 24 -1.89 -1.65 -12.69
C ASP A 24 -0.53 -1.49 -13.34
N ALA A 25 0.24 -2.58 -13.35
CA ALA A 25 1.52 -2.64 -14.04
C ALA A 25 1.79 -4.07 -14.50
N PRO A 26 2.44 -4.24 -15.66
CA PRO A 26 2.83 -5.56 -16.14
C PRO A 26 3.91 -6.16 -15.23
N SER A 27 3.95 -7.50 -15.12
CA SER A 27 4.95 -8.22 -14.34
C SER A 27 6.27 -8.32 -15.11
N GLU A 28 6.86 -7.17 -15.38
CA GLU A 28 8.15 -7.05 -16.05
C GLU A 28 9.21 -6.62 -15.05
N PRO A 29 10.45 -7.13 -15.16
CA PRO A 29 11.53 -6.73 -14.27
C PRO A 29 11.69 -5.21 -14.21
N GLY A 30 11.71 -4.67 -12.98
CA GLY A 30 11.82 -3.24 -12.75
C GLY A 30 10.52 -2.46 -12.78
N ALA A 31 9.38 -3.10 -13.11
CA ALA A 31 8.08 -2.44 -13.01
C ALA A 31 7.78 -2.06 -11.56
N MET A 32 7.17 -0.90 -11.37
CA MET A 32 7.03 -0.31 -10.03
C MET A 32 5.71 0.46 -9.92
N LEU A 33 5.05 0.33 -8.76
CA LEU A 33 3.91 1.14 -8.38
C LEU A 33 4.16 1.69 -6.98
N ARG A 34 3.83 2.96 -6.76
CA ARG A 34 4.04 3.62 -5.47
C ARG A 34 2.75 4.20 -4.93
N VAL A 35 2.62 4.16 -3.61
CA VAL A 35 1.49 4.70 -2.85
C VAL A 35 2.03 5.73 -1.85
N GLY A 36 1.43 6.91 -1.81
CA GLY A 36 1.82 7.95 -0.88
C GLY A 36 1.11 9.28 -1.13
N ARG A 37 1.54 10.34 -0.45
CA ARG A 37 0.95 11.68 -0.59
C ARG A 37 1.43 12.46 -1.81
N ASP A 38 2.59 12.11 -2.34
CA ASP A 38 3.19 12.85 -3.45
C ASP A 38 2.63 12.38 -4.79
N ARG A 39 1.74 13.16 -5.36
CA ARG A 39 1.11 12.87 -6.65
C ARG A 39 2.10 12.80 -7.81
N GLY A 40 3.23 13.48 -7.69
CA GLY A 40 4.27 13.45 -8.72
C GLY A 40 5.08 12.16 -8.70
N ALA A 41 5.16 11.48 -7.56
CA ALA A 41 5.94 10.26 -7.39
C ALA A 41 5.06 9.00 -7.30
N CYS A 42 3.77 9.13 -7.00
CA CYS A 42 2.88 8.00 -6.70
C CYS A 42 1.72 7.92 -7.69
N ARG A 43 1.50 6.73 -8.24
CA ARG A 43 0.33 6.45 -9.08
C ARG A 43 -0.95 6.46 -8.26
N LEU A 44 -0.87 6.03 -7.01
CA LEU A 44 -1.97 6.06 -6.05
C LEU A 44 -1.64 7.08 -4.99
N ALA A 45 -2.34 8.22 -5.00
CA ALA A 45 -2.05 9.33 -4.10
C ALA A 45 -3.13 9.51 -3.07
N THR A 46 -2.72 9.61 -1.80
CA THR A 46 -3.60 9.92 -0.67
C THR A 46 -3.80 11.43 -0.55
N PRO A 47 -4.79 11.90 0.26
CA PRO A 47 -4.93 13.34 0.52
C PRO A 47 -3.65 13.95 1.10
N ASP A 48 -3.33 15.18 0.68
CA ASP A 48 -2.09 15.87 1.05
C ASP A 48 -1.99 16.14 2.56
N ASP A 49 -3.13 16.32 3.23
CA ASP A 49 -3.20 16.63 4.65
C ASP A 49 -3.20 15.38 5.56
N TRP A 50 -3.15 14.19 4.97
CA TRP A 50 -3.06 12.94 5.72
C TRP A 50 -1.60 12.64 6.07
N LEU A 51 -1.11 13.33 7.12
CA LEU A 51 0.32 13.33 7.47
C LEU A 51 0.85 12.02 8.04
N PHE A 52 -0.04 11.08 8.39
CA PHE A 52 0.40 9.72 8.78
C PHE A 52 0.89 8.91 7.59
N VAL A 53 0.61 9.37 6.36
CA VAL A 53 1.12 8.77 5.14
C VAL A 53 2.33 9.58 4.66
N SER A 54 3.44 8.91 4.41
CA SER A 54 4.65 9.54 3.87
C SER A 54 4.45 9.94 2.41
N ARG A 55 5.32 10.81 1.90
CA ARG A 55 5.29 11.24 0.49
C ARG A 55 5.31 10.03 -0.45
N VAL A 56 6.20 9.06 -0.20
CA VAL A 56 6.16 7.72 -0.80
C VAL A 56 6.16 6.74 0.37
N HIS A 57 5.05 6.06 0.58
CA HIS A 57 4.85 5.21 1.76
C HIS A 57 5.10 3.74 1.46
N LEU A 58 4.50 3.25 0.37
CA LEU A 58 4.65 1.88 -0.08
C LEU A 58 5.21 1.85 -1.49
N GLU A 59 6.10 0.89 -1.76
CA GLU A 59 6.62 0.65 -3.09
C GLU A 59 6.40 -0.81 -3.45
N PHE A 60 5.69 -1.03 -4.55
CA PHE A 60 5.52 -2.35 -5.15
C PHE A 60 6.53 -2.46 -6.28
N LEU A 61 7.40 -3.45 -6.22
CA LEU A 61 8.48 -3.64 -7.17
C LEU A 61 8.45 -5.06 -7.74
N CYS A 62 8.55 -5.15 -9.06
CA CYS A 62 8.66 -6.42 -9.76
C CYS A 62 10.13 -6.80 -9.94
N GLY A 63 10.49 -7.98 -9.44
CA GLY A 63 11.83 -8.51 -9.56
C GLY A 63 12.10 -9.16 -10.92
N PRO A 64 13.34 -9.70 -11.11
CA PRO A 64 13.77 -10.23 -12.41
C PRO A 64 13.01 -11.47 -12.87
N GLU A 65 12.32 -12.16 -11.97
CA GLU A 65 11.53 -13.36 -12.31
C GLU A 65 10.03 -13.07 -12.42
N GLY A 66 9.64 -11.79 -12.48
CA GLY A 66 8.25 -11.40 -12.52
C GLY A 66 7.54 -11.49 -11.16
N THR A 67 8.31 -11.64 -10.09
CA THR A 67 7.78 -11.71 -8.72
C THR A 67 7.63 -10.31 -8.13
N TRP A 68 6.47 -10.04 -7.53
CA TRP A 68 6.19 -8.75 -6.91
C TRP A 68 6.45 -8.79 -5.41
N GLN A 69 6.96 -7.68 -4.89
CA GLN A 69 7.09 -7.45 -3.46
C GLN A 69 6.67 -6.04 -3.12
N VAL A 70 6.21 -5.85 -1.89
CA VAL A 70 5.85 -4.54 -1.35
C VAL A 70 6.78 -4.21 -0.21
N THR A 71 7.27 -2.98 -0.19
CA THR A 71 8.13 -2.45 0.88
C THR A 71 7.48 -1.24 1.50
N TRP A 72 7.43 -1.19 2.84
CA TRP A 72 7.13 0.04 3.56
C TRP A 72 8.42 0.85 3.61
N LEU A 73 8.50 1.88 2.78
CA LEU A 73 9.73 2.67 2.65
C LEU A 73 10.02 3.44 3.93
N ARG A 74 11.24 3.29 4.41
CA ARG A 74 11.71 4.01 5.58
C ARG A 74 11.99 5.47 5.20
N GLY A 75 11.29 6.40 5.86
CA GLY A 75 11.48 7.83 5.65
C GLY A 75 12.55 8.41 6.57
N THR A 76 12.50 9.73 6.76
CA THR A 76 13.45 10.47 7.61
C THR A 76 13.13 10.37 9.09
N HIS A 77 11.94 9.89 9.45
CA HIS A 77 11.53 9.73 10.84
C HIS A 77 11.93 8.37 11.37
N ASP A 78 12.45 8.33 12.59
CA ASP A 78 12.80 7.07 13.26
C ASP A 78 11.55 6.30 13.70
N ASP A 79 10.48 7.02 14.06
CA ASP A 79 9.24 6.44 14.53
C ASP A 79 8.09 6.92 13.64
N PRO A 80 7.48 6.00 12.85
CA PRO A 80 6.40 6.39 11.96
C PRO A 80 5.12 6.67 12.72
N SER A 81 4.29 7.55 12.16
CA SER A 81 2.97 7.87 12.72
C SER A 81 1.86 6.95 12.23
N SER A 82 2.21 5.89 11.53
CA SER A 82 1.28 4.90 11.02
C SER A 82 1.75 3.48 11.34
N GLU A 83 0.84 2.53 11.16
CA GLU A 83 1.13 1.10 11.17
C GLU A 83 0.72 0.52 9.82
N VAL A 84 1.44 -0.48 9.35
CA VAL A 84 1.10 -1.17 8.11
C VAL A 84 0.85 -2.63 8.41
N ARG A 85 -0.29 -3.15 7.92
CA ARG A 85 -0.66 -4.54 8.03
C ARG A 85 -0.86 -5.13 6.65
N PHE A 86 -0.49 -6.38 6.51
CA PHE A 86 -0.57 -7.13 5.27
C PHE A 86 -1.38 -8.41 5.52
N ALA A 87 -2.35 -8.68 4.66
CA ALA A 87 -3.14 -9.90 4.75
C ALA A 87 -3.41 -10.46 3.34
N LEU A 88 -3.21 -11.76 3.17
CA LEU A 88 -3.69 -12.47 2.00
C LEU A 88 -5.16 -12.81 2.18
N VAL A 89 -5.90 -12.94 1.09
CA VAL A 89 -7.30 -13.38 1.13
C VAL A 89 -7.37 -14.73 1.87
N GLY A 90 -8.20 -14.80 2.90
CA GLY A 90 -8.33 -15.98 3.75
C GLY A 90 -7.25 -16.13 4.82
N GLY A 91 -6.27 -15.23 4.85
CA GLY A 91 -5.21 -15.26 5.84
C GLY A 91 -5.42 -14.24 6.97
N ALA A 92 -4.69 -14.43 8.06
CA ALA A 92 -4.70 -13.49 9.17
C ALA A 92 -3.82 -12.27 8.85
N PRO A 93 -4.21 -11.05 9.27
CA PRO A 93 -3.37 -9.88 9.12
C PRO A 93 -2.05 -10.02 9.86
N GLN A 94 -0.97 -9.58 9.23
CA GLN A 94 0.37 -9.56 9.82
C GLN A 94 0.91 -8.14 9.77
N ALA A 95 1.66 -7.76 10.80
CA ALA A 95 2.32 -6.46 10.78
C ALA A 95 3.45 -6.46 9.77
N LEU A 96 3.51 -5.42 8.93
CA LEU A 96 4.67 -5.17 8.09
C LEU A 96 5.55 -4.18 8.84
N PRO A 97 6.80 -4.57 9.19
CA PRO A 97 7.67 -3.67 9.92
C PRO A 97 8.05 -2.44 9.10
N TYR A 98 8.34 -1.34 9.77
CA TYR A 98 8.84 -0.14 9.12
C TYR A 98 10.17 -0.44 8.42
N GLY A 99 10.23 -0.18 7.11
CA GLY A 99 11.35 -0.58 6.26
C GLY A 99 11.32 -2.03 5.82
N GLY A 100 10.30 -2.80 6.23
CA GLY A 100 10.17 -4.20 5.89
C GLY A 100 9.57 -4.45 4.52
N THR A 101 9.73 -5.67 4.04
CA THR A 101 9.28 -6.11 2.72
C THR A 101 8.47 -7.40 2.83
N ALA A 102 7.41 -7.51 2.06
CA ALA A 102 6.60 -8.72 1.94
C ALA A 102 6.47 -9.12 0.47
N LYS A 103 6.48 -10.43 0.22
CA LYS A 103 6.30 -10.96 -1.13
C LYS A 103 4.83 -11.16 -1.43
N LEU A 104 4.42 -10.82 -2.66
CA LEU A 104 3.07 -11.06 -3.14
C LEU A 104 3.08 -12.36 -3.95
N PRO A 105 2.35 -13.40 -3.51
CA PRO A 105 2.40 -14.69 -4.20
C PRO A 105 1.76 -14.60 -5.59
N PRO A 106 2.29 -15.32 -6.59
CA PRO A 106 1.69 -15.38 -7.92
C PRO A 106 0.26 -15.95 -7.83
N GLY A 107 -0.67 -15.30 -8.52
CA GLY A 107 -2.08 -15.66 -8.46
C GLY A 107 -2.76 -15.28 -7.14
N GLY A 108 -2.04 -14.62 -6.23
CA GLY A 108 -2.57 -14.23 -4.93
C GLY A 108 -3.25 -12.87 -4.94
N ALA A 109 -4.15 -12.71 -3.98
CA ALA A 109 -4.82 -11.44 -3.74
C ALA A 109 -4.81 -11.16 -2.24
N GLY A 110 -4.94 -9.90 -1.86
CA GLY A 110 -4.96 -9.52 -0.46
C GLY A 110 -5.15 -8.04 -0.28
N GLU A 111 -4.80 -7.56 0.92
CA GLU A 111 -4.97 -6.17 1.30
C GLU A 111 -3.81 -5.72 2.17
N ILE A 112 -3.39 -4.47 1.93
CA ILE A 112 -2.44 -3.79 2.79
C ILE A 112 -3.16 -2.57 3.37
N VAL A 113 -3.08 -2.40 4.69
CA VAL A 113 -3.73 -1.30 5.39
C VAL A 113 -2.68 -0.42 6.03
N ILE A 114 -2.72 0.87 5.70
CA ILE A 114 -1.95 1.91 6.38
C ILE A 114 -2.90 2.55 7.39
N GLN A 115 -2.66 2.32 8.68
CA GLN A 115 -3.51 2.82 9.75
C GLN A 115 -2.84 3.99 10.47
N ASP A 116 -3.58 5.10 10.64
CA ASP A 116 -3.13 6.21 11.49
C ASP A 116 -3.06 5.74 12.94
N ARG A 117 -1.89 5.88 13.57
CA ARG A 117 -1.69 5.45 14.96
C ARG A 117 -2.43 6.31 15.97
N THR A 118 -2.74 7.54 15.60
CA THR A 118 -3.35 8.53 16.52
C THR A 118 -4.74 8.97 16.12
N GLY A 119 -5.27 8.43 15.03
CA GLY A 119 -6.58 8.82 14.51
C GLY A 119 -7.32 7.68 13.84
N PRO A 120 -8.56 7.94 13.39
CA PRO A 120 -9.41 6.90 12.79
C PRO A 120 -9.15 6.64 11.31
N CYS A 121 -8.32 7.45 10.66
CA CYS A 121 -8.11 7.36 9.22
C CYS A 121 -7.25 6.16 8.84
N SER A 122 -7.55 5.58 7.68
CA SER A 122 -6.76 4.48 7.12
C SER A 122 -6.76 4.53 5.60
N VAL A 123 -5.75 3.89 5.02
CA VAL A 123 -5.65 3.70 3.57
C VAL A 123 -5.63 2.19 3.32
N ASN A 124 -6.60 1.71 2.56
CA ASN A 124 -6.73 0.30 2.22
C ASN A 124 -6.30 0.09 0.78
N VAL A 125 -5.26 -0.72 0.58
CA VAL A 125 -4.74 -1.05 -0.75
C VAL A 125 -5.00 -2.53 -1.01
N GLY A 126 -6.00 -2.81 -1.83
CA GLY A 126 -6.25 -4.15 -2.31
C GLY A 126 -5.31 -4.48 -3.46
N PHE A 127 -4.80 -5.71 -3.50
CA PHE A 127 -3.95 -6.14 -4.60
C PHE A 127 -4.41 -7.48 -5.16
N TYR A 128 -4.15 -7.64 -6.46
CA TYR A 128 -4.30 -8.90 -7.17
C TYR A 128 -3.08 -9.10 -8.07
N HIS A 129 -2.32 -10.16 -7.82
CA HIS A 129 -1.15 -10.51 -8.60
C HIS A 129 -1.54 -11.62 -9.60
N GLU A 130 -1.89 -11.22 -10.80
CA GLU A 130 -2.25 -12.16 -11.86
C GLU A 130 -1.02 -12.98 -12.26
N ALA A 131 -1.18 -14.28 -12.20
CA ALA A 131 -0.10 -15.20 -12.52
C ALA A 131 0.12 -15.33 -14.04
#